data_a0934f1843a65b06de97d04e748d20f4
#
_entry.id   a0934f1843a65b06de97d04e748d20f4
#
_cell.length_a   1.000
_cell.length_b   1.000
_cell.length_c   1.000
_cell.angle_alpha   90.00
_cell.angle_beta   90.00
_cell.angle_gamma   90.00
#
_symmetry.space_group_name_H-M   'P 1'
#
loop_
_entity.id
_entity.type
_entity.pdbx_description
1 polymer ?
#
loop_
_entity_poly.entity_id
_entity_poly.type
_entity_poly.pdbx_seq_one_letter_code
_entity_poly.pdbx_strand_id
1 'polypeptide(L)'
;MTQKTLIAALVAAIPCGSALADEPITPIRPAQEINLAEAELGKKLYFDPRLSKSGFISCNSCHNLSMGGTDNLKTSIGHNWQKGPINAPTVLNSSLNVAQFWDGRAADLKAQAGGPIANPGEMAFTHTVAVSLLESIPQYVNEFKLVYGEDGIDIDKVTQAIAEFEKTLVTPNSRFD
;
A
#
# COMPACT_ATOMS: atom_id res chain seq x y z
N MET A 1 -82.32 32.16 7.48
CA MET A 1 -81.58 30.93 7.88
C MET A 1 -80.34 30.89 7.05
N THR A 2 -79.22 31.28 7.61
CA THR A 2 -77.89 31.34 6.94
C THR A 2 -77.06 30.19 7.38
N GLN A 3 -76.77 29.28 6.47
CA GLN A 3 -75.97 28.09 6.66
C GLN A 3 -74.48 28.48 6.59
N LYS A 4 -73.76 28.36 7.71
CA LYS A 4 -72.31 28.59 7.78
C LYS A 4 -71.58 27.27 7.43
N THR A 5 -70.96 27.23 6.28
CA THR A 5 -70.11 26.11 5.85
C THR A 5 -68.74 26.21 6.54
N LEU A 6 -68.42 25.28 7.43
CA LEU A 6 -67.07 25.13 8.01
C LEU A 6 -66.18 24.39 6.99
N ILE A 7 -65.17 25.04 6.48
CA ILE A 7 -64.08 24.41 5.72
C ILE A 7 -63.04 23.95 6.71
N ALA A 8 -62.95 22.65 6.93
CA ALA A 8 -61.86 22.04 7.68
C ALA A 8 -60.63 21.92 6.78
N ALA A 9 -59.59 22.69 7.07
CA ALA A 9 -58.31 22.57 6.40
C ALA A 9 -57.58 21.35 6.97
N LEU A 10 -57.42 20.31 6.15
CA LEU A 10 -56.60 19.13 6.45
C LEU A 10 -55.13 19.49 6.22
N VAL A 11 -54.37 19.76 7.30
CA VAL A 11 -52.91 19.91 7.26
C VAL A 11 -52.31 18.52 7.16
N ALA A 12 -51.88 18.12 5.96
CA ALA A 12 -51.10 16.90 5.74
C ALA A 12 -49.71 17.13 6.34
N ALA A 13 -49.43 16.53 7.48
CA ALA A 13 -48.06 16.42 8.03
C ALA A 13 -47.25 15.49 7.11
N ILE A 14 -46.41 16.06 6.28
CA ILE A 14 -45.39 15.31 5.53
C ILE A 14 -44.38 14.84 6.55
N PRO A 15 -44.17 13.51 6.76
CA PRO A 15 -43.11 13.05 7.60
C PRO A 15 -41.80 13.43 6.91
N CYS A 16 -41.04 14.35 7.52
CA CYS A 16 -39.68 14.63 7.14
C CYS A 16 -38.85 13.39 7.53
N GLY A 17 -38.82 12.40 6.64
CA GLY A 17 -37.94 11.27 6.76
C GLY A 17 -36.49 11.80 6.73
N SER A 18 -35.79 11.70 7.85
CA SER A 18 -34.37 11.93 7.86
C SER A 18 -33.77 10.90 6.89
N ALA A 19 -33.37 11.34 5.70
CA ALA A 19 -32.51 10.55 4.84
C ALA A 19 -31.22 10.37 5.63
N LEU A 20 -31.04 9.21 6.23
CA LEU A 20 -29.73 8.77 6.73
C LEU A 20 -28.88 8.56 5.47
N ALA A 21 -28.25 9.63 5.00
CA ALA A 21 -27.18 9.50 4.02
C ALA A 21 -26.04 8.78 4.74
N ASP A 22 -25.62 7.63 4.24
CA ASP A 22 -24.41 7.01 4.70
C ASP A 22 -23.26 8.02 4.56
N GLU A 23 -22.45 8.14 5.63
CA GLU A 23 -21.27 8.99 5.60
C GLU A 23 -20.39 8.59 4.41
N PRO A 24 -20.03 9.52 3.51
CA PRO A 24 -19.23 9.21 2.34
C PRO A 24 -17.79 8.78 2.70
N ILE A 25 -17.36 9.10 3.92
CA ILE A 25 -16.04 8.73 4.45
C ILE A 25 -16.28 7.75 5.60
N THR A 26 -15.73 6.56 5.46
CA THR A 26 -15.79 5.53 6.51
C THR A 26 -14.44 5.38 7.19
N PRO A 27 -14.40 5.03 8.49
CA PRO A 27 -13.15 4.73 9.18
C PRO A 27 -12.34 3.64 8.49
N ILE A 28 -11.02 3.80 8.49
CA ILE A 28 -10.11 2.76 7.98
C ILE A 28 -10.22 1.54 8.89
N ARG A 29 -10.48 0.39 8.29
CA ARG A 29 -10.54 -0.88 9.02
C ARG A 29 -9.15 -1.49 9.15
N PRO A 30 -8.87 -2.26 10.23
CA PRO A 30 -7.68 -3.07 10.29
C PRO A 30 -7.54 -3.94 9.04
N ALA A 31 -6.29 -4.20 8.62
CA ALA A 31 -6.02 -5.07 7.49
C ALA A 31 -6.71 -6.42 7.66
N GLN A 32 -7.39 -6.88 6.63
CA GLN A 32 -8.11 -8.15 6.60
C GLN A 32 -7.46 -9.08 5.57
N GLU A 33 -7.62 -10.39 5.77
CA GLU A 33 -7.14 -11.42 4.83
C GLU A 33 -5.63 -11.36 4.54
N ILE A 34 -4.83 -11.12 5.59
CA ILE A 34 -3.37 -11.08 5.51
C ILE A 34 -2.81 -12.49 5.68
N ASN A 35 -1.97 -12.93 4.75
CA ASN A 35 -1.11 -14.08 4.95
C ASN A 35 0.11 -13.64 5.81
N LEU A 36 0.04 -13.92 7.11
CA LEU A 36 1.07 -13.47 8.06
C LEU A 36 2.48 -13.99 7.73
N ALA A 37 2.60 -15.23 7.25
CA ALA A 37 3.90 -15.79 6.88
C ALA A 37 4.51 -15.06 5.69
N GLU A 38 3.70 -14.77 4.69
CA GLU A 38 4.06 -14.02 3.50
C GLU A 38 4.38 -12.55 3.84
N ALA A 39 3.59 -11.92 4.70
CA ALA A 39 3.81 -10.56 5.16
C ALA A 39 5.13 -10.42 5.96
N GLU A 40 5.47 -11.38 6.82
CA GLU A 40 6.76 -11.37 7.54
C GLU A 40 7.97 -11.54 6.60
N LEU A 41 7.85 -12.37 5.57
CA LEU A 41 8.85 -12.46 4.50
C LEU A 41 8.94 -11.13 3.75
N GLY A 42 7.81 -10.55 3.37
CA GLY A 42 7.72 -9.26 2.70
C GLY A 42 8.33 -8.12 3.50
N LYS A 43 8.12 -8.11 4.81
CA LYS A 43 8.75 -7.15 5.72
C LYS A 43 10.27 -7.22 5.66
N LYS A 44 10.86 -8.40 5.68
CA LYS A 44 12.31 -8.57 5.54
C LYS A 44 12.81 -8.02 4.21
N LEU A 45 12.12 -8.33 3.12
CA LEU A 45 12.45 -7.84 1.78
C LEU A 45 12.31 -6.30 1.68
N TYR A 46 11.28 -5.72 2.26
CA TYR A 46 11.04 -4.28 2.29
C TYR A 46 12.19 -3.50 2.96
N PHE A 47 12.78 -4.06 4.00
CA PHE A 47 13.90 -3.45 4.71
C PHE A 47 15.28 -3.86 4.19
N ASP A 48 15.39 -4.81 3.24
CA ASP A 48 16.66 -5.35 2.79
C ASP A 48 17.34 -4.46 1.73
N PRO A 49 18.42 -3.75 2.08
CA PRO A 49 19.11 -2.89 1.14
C PRO A 49 19.89 -3.67 0.06
N ARG A 50 20.07 -4.98 0.24
CA ARG A 50 20.74 -5.85 -0.73
C ARG A 50 19.91 -6.02 -2.01
N LEU A 51 18.63 -5.69 -2.01
CA LEU A 51 17.79 -5.61 -3.19
C LEU A 51 18.09 -4.39 -4.07
N SER A 52 19.12 -3.61 -3.73
CA SER A 52 19.61 -2.53 -4.58
C SER A 52 21.05 -2.78 -5.04
N LYS A 53 21.40 -2.26 -6.22
CA LYS A 53 22.74 -2.39 -6.80
C LYS A 53 23.84 -1.84 -5.90
N SER A 54 23.54 -0.81 -5.13
CA SER A 54 24.49 -0.20 -4.19
C SER A 54 24.59 -0.92 -2.85
N GLY A 55 23.63 -1.77 -2.51
CA GLY A 55 23.51 -2.38 -1.19
C GLY A 55 23.12 -1.41 -0.06
N PHE A 56 22.67 -0.19 -0.39
CA PHE A 56 22.32 0.85 0.61
C PHE A 56 20.86 1.29 0.58
N ILE A 57 20.13 0.94 -0.47
CA ILE A 57 18.75 1.42 -0.68
C ILE A 57 17.79 0.26 -0.53
N SER A 58 16.84 0.42 0.36
CA SER A 58 15.68 -0.47 0.52
C SER A 58 14.39 0.32 0.27
N CYS A 59 13.24 -0.34 0.25
CA CYS A 59 11.95 0.36 0.16
C CYS A 59 11.81 1.39 1.30
N ASN A 60 12.22 1.02 2.52
CA ASN A 60 12.21 1.91 3.68
C ASN A 60 13.10 3.14 3.53
N SER A 61 14.03 3.18 2.60
CA SER A 61 14.90 4.36 2.37
C SER A 61 14.09 5.56 1.87
N CYS A 62 13.10 5.32 1.00
CA CYS A 62 12.21 6.34 0.46
C CYS A 62 10.83 6.35 1.13
N HIS A 63 10.40 5.21 1.69
CA HIS A 63 9.12 5.03 2.35
C HIS A 63 9.31 4.68 3.84
N ASN A 64 10.01 5.57 4.56
CA ASN A 64 10.39 5.35 5.95
C ASN A 64 9.16 5.30 6.87
N LEU A 65 8.92 4.15 7.47
CA LEU A 65 7.76 3.93 8.33
C LEU A 65 7.77 4.82 9.60
N SER A 66 8.96 5.19 10.09
CA SER A 66 9.10 6.11 11.23
C SER A 66 8.86 7.57 10.87
N MET A 67 8.76 7.88 9.56
CA MET A 67 8.56 9.24 9.04
C MET A 67 7.20 9.39 8.32
N GLY A 68 6.22 8.56 8.69
CA GLY A 68 4.91 8.56 8.05
C GLY A 68 4.88 7.84 6.69
N GLY A 69 5.78 6.88 6.47
CA GLY A 69 5.84 6.08 5.25
C GLY A 69 6.39 6.83 4.02
N THR A 70 7.18 7.87 4.22
CA THR A 70 7.83 8.70 3.20
C THR A 70 9.20 9.17 3.68
N ASP A 71 10.04 9.71 2.82
CA ASP A 71 11.33 10.34 3.20
C ASP A 71 11.22 11.83 3.48
N ASN A 72 10.05 12.42 3.30
CA ASN A 72 9.77 13.86 3.45
C ASN A 72 10.65 14.78 2.57
N LEU A 73 11.23 14.25 1.49
CA LEU A 73 12.01 15.01 0.52
C LEU A 73 11.13 15.47 -0.64
N LYS A 74 11.51 16.59 -1.26
CA LYS A 74 10.88 17.05 -2.51
C LYS A 74 11.01 16.01 -3.62
N THR A 75 12.14 15.30 -3.67
CA THR A 75 12.41 14.17 -4.55
C THR A 75 13.32 13.21 -3.81
N SER A 76 13.01 11.92 -3.87
CA SER A 76 13.81 10.88 -3.23
C SER A 76 15.19 10.75 -3.88
N ILE A 77 16.15 10.23 -3.11
CA ILE A 77 17.51 9.99 -3.56
C ILE A 77 17.73 8.50 -3.75
N GLY A 78 18.03 8.10 -4.98
CA GLY A 78 18.28 6.71 -5.36
C GLY A 78 19.74 6.40 -5.62
N HIS A 79 19.97 5.34 -6.41
CA HIS A 79 21.30 4.84 -6.75
C HIS A 79 22.19 5.93 -7.34
N ASN A 80 23.47 5.95 -6.94
CA ASN A 80 24.45 6.99 -7.34
C ASN A 80 24.01 8.42 -6.99
N TRP A 81 23.23 8.60 -5.94
CA TRP A 81 22.73 9.91 -5.49
C TRP A 81 21.82 10.60 -6.51
N GLN A 82 21.27 9.86 -7.46
CA GLN A 82 20.32 10.39 -8.44
C GLN A 82 19.05 10.84 -7.72
N LYS A 83 18.52 11.97 -8.15
CA LYS A 83 17.24 12.47 -7.64
C LYS A 83 16.11 11.98 -8.54
N GLY A 84 15.06 11.47 -7.91
CA GLY A 84 13.83 11.14 -8.61
C GLY A 84 13.12 12.37 -9.17
N PRO A 85 12.15 12.19 -10.04
CA PRO A 85 11.40 13.30 -10.64
C PRO A 85 10.34 13.90 -9.70
N ILE A 86 9.93 13.15 -8.68
CA ILE A 86 8.83 13.50 -7.78
C ILE A 86 9.11 12.94 -6.38
N ASN A 87 8.38 13.40 -5.37
CA ASN A 87 8.46 12.88 -4.01
C ASN A 87 7.89 11.45 -3.90
N ALA A 88 8.41 10.67 -2.95
CA ALA A 88 7.80 9.40 -2.56
C ALA A 88 6.46 9.66 -1.84
N PRO A 89 5.34 9.10 -2.32
CA PRO A 89 4.09 9.14 -1.56
C PRO A 89 4.21 8.29 -0.29
N THR A 90 3.32 8.51 0.66
CA THR A 90 3.26 7.62 1.81
C THR A 90 2.88 6.20 1.39
N VAL A 91 3.53 5.21 2.00
CA VAL A 91 3.16 3.80 1.87
C VAL A 91 2.04 3.41 2.85
N LEU A 92 1.77 4.26 3.87
CA LEU A 92 0.68 4.01 4.80
C LEU A 92 -0.67 4.11 4.08
N ASN A 93 -1.53 3.12 4.31
CA ASN A 93 -2.85 3.00 3.67
C ASN A 93 -2.82 2.86 2.14
N SER A 94 -1.64 2.63 1.52
CA SER A 94 -1.51 2.53 0.06
C SER A 94 -2.30 1.35 -0.53
N SER A 95 -2.57 0.31 0.25
CA SER A 95 -3.45 -0.81 -0.15
C SER A 95 -4.89 -0.40 -0.45
N LEU A 96 -5.32 0.78 0.00
CA LEU A 96 -6.66 1.32 -0.24
C LEU A 96 -6.71 2.22 -1.48
N ASN A 97 -5.58 2.48 -2.13
CA ASN A 97 -5.53 3.27 -3.36
C ASN A 97 -6.13 2.50 -4.54
N VAL A 98 -6.79 3.21 -5.43
CA VAL A 98 -7.36 2.64 -6.67
C VAL A 98 -6.28 2.10 -7.61
N ALA A 99 -5.10 2.73 -7.60
CA ALA A 99 -3.92 2.34 -8.36
C ALA A 99 -2.67 2.91 -7.67
N GLN A 100 -1.50 2.40 -8.02
CA GLN A 100 -0.23 2.78 -7.43
C GLN A 100 0.59 3.67 -8.36
N PHE A 101 1.59 4.37 -7.80
CA PHE A 101 2.29 5.52 -8.35
C PHE A 101 1.39 6.75 -8.54
N TRP A 102 2.00 7.94 -8.64
CA TRP A 102 1.29 9.21 -8.83
C TRP A 102 0.47 9.28 -10.12
N ASP A 103 0.88 8.52 -11.14
CA ASP A 103 0.23 8.44 -12.45
C ASP A 103 -0.70 7.21 -12.62
N GLY A 104 -0.82 6.38 -11.57
CA GLY A 104 -1.71 5.22 -11.60
C GLY A 104 -1.27 4.08 -12.51
N ARG A 105 0.01 4.05 -12.96
CA ARG A 105 0.50 3.05 -13.92
C ARG A 105 0.59 1.62 -13.42
N ALA A 106 0.54 1.39 -12.12
CA ALA A 106 0.48 0.04 -11.54
C ALA A 106 -0.89 -0.21 -10.93
N ALA A 107 -1.49 -1.35 -11.25
CA ALA A 107 -2.84 -1.70 -10.83
C ALA A 107 -2.95 -1.97 -9.32
N ASP A 108 -1.88 -2.48 -8.70
CA ASP A 108 -1.86 -2.90 -7.30
C ASP A 108 -0.44 -2.78 -6.70
N LEU A 109 -0.31 -3.13 -5.42
CA LEU A 109 0.96 -3.09 -4.70
C LEU A 109 2.00 -4.05 -5.28
N LYS A 110 1.58 -5.24 -5.72
CA LYS A 110 2.46 -6.24 -6.33
C LYS A 110 3.08 -5.73 -7.63
N ALA A 111 2.25 -5.18 -8.51
CA ALA A 111 2.70 -4.58 -9.76
C ALA A 111 3.63 -3.36 -9.52
N GLN A 112 3.39 -2.62 -8.44
CA GLN A 112 4.22 -1.47 -8.06
C GLN A 112 5.59 -1.91 -7.55
N ALA A 113 5.69 -2.92 -6.66
CA ALA A 113 6.91 -3.29 -5.94
C ALA A 113 8.08 -3.66 -6.85
N GLY A 114 7.83 -4.23 -8.02
CA GLY A 114 8.87 -4.57 -9.00
C GLY A 114 9.51 -3.37 -9.69
N GLY A 115 8.78 -2.25 -9.80
CA GLY A 115 9.25 -1.05 -10.49
C GLY A 115 10.52 -0.45 -9.89
N PRO A 116 10.52 -0.04 -8.63
CA PRO A 116 11.66 0.56 -7.95
C PRO A 116 12.92 -0.31 -7.95
N ILE A 117 12.77 -1.62 -7.81
CA ILE A 117 13.89 -2.56 -7.85
C ILE A 117 14.65 -2.44 -9.18
N ALA A 118 13.92 -2.37 -10.30
CA ALA A 118 14.51 -2.33 -11.63
C ALA A 118 14.84 -0.89 -12.12
N ASN A 119 14.33 0.14 -11.47
CA ASN A 119 14.53 1.53 -11.90
C ASN A 119 15.98 1.98 -11.68
N PRO A 120 16.69 2.38 -12.74
CA PRO A 120 18.10 2.85 -12.63
C PRO A 120 18.28 4.06 -11.71
N GLY A 121 17.27 4.90 -11.59
CA GLY A 121 17.27 6.08 -10.72
C GLY A 121 16.92 5.81 -9.26
N GLU A 122 16.44 4.60 -8.93
CA GLU A 122 16.00 4.20 -7.59
C GLU A 122 16.93 3.10 -7.04
N MET A 123 16.56 1.84 -7.10
CA MET A 123 17.38 0.73 -6.58
C MET A 123 18.39 0.19 -7.62
N ALA A 124 18.17 0.45 -8.90
CA ALA A 124 19.07 0.14 -10.03
C ALA A 124 19.51 -1.33 -10.12
N PHE A 125 18.65 -2.25 -9.71
CA PHE A 125 18.92 -3.67 -9.73
C PHE A 125 18.03 -4.34 -10.79
N THR A 126 18.47 -5.43 -11.43
CA THR A 126 17.58 -6.17 -12.31
C THR A 126 16.84 -7.24 -11.52
N HIS A 127 15.62 -7.57 -11.96
CA HIS A 127 14.83 -8.62 -11.32
C HIS A 127 15.60 -9.96 -11.27
N THR A 128 16.29 -10.32 -12.36
CA THR A 128 17.10 -11.55 -12.42
C THR A 128 18.20 -11.55 -11.37
N VAL A 129 18.92 -10.43 -11.23
CA VAL A 129 20.02 -10.34 -10.26
C VAL A 129 19.49 -10.30 -8.84
N ALA A 130 18.34 -9.65 -8.60
CA ALA A 130 17.68 -9.67 -7.29
C ALA A 130 17.30 -11.09 -6.87
N VAL A 131 16.70 -11.86 -7.77
CA VAL A 131 16.37 -13.28 -7.53
C VAL A 131 17.63 -14.09 -7.25
N SER A 132 18.65 -14.00 -8.11
CA SER A 132 19.91 -14.75 -7.92
C SER A 132 20.60 -14.40 -6.60
N LEU A 133 20.51 -13.13 -6.17
CA LEU A 133 21.01 -12.72 -4.84
C LEU A 133 20.25 -13.45 -3.73
N LEU A 134 18.93 -13.43 -3.76
CA LEU A 134 18.11 -14.09 -2.73
C LEU A 134 18.36 -15.59 -2.69
N GLU A 135 18.50 -16.25 -3.85
CA GLU A 135 18.85 -17.66 -3.97
C GLU A 135 20.23 -17.99 -3.39
N SER A 136 21.16 -17.03 -3.38
CA SER A 136 22.49 -17.19 -2.78
C SER A 136 22.48 -17.13 -1.25
N ILE A 137 21.35 -16.75 -0.65
CA ILE A 137 21.20 -16.59 0.81
C ILE A 137 20.35 -17.73 1.36
N PRO A 138 20.96 -18.73 2.05
CA PRO A 138 20.24 -19.91 2.54
C PRO A 138 19.01 -19.58 3.40
N GLN A 139 19.05 -18.47 4.15
CA GLN A 139 17.93 -18.06 4.96
C GLN A 139 16.72 -17.70 4.09
N TYR A 140 16.90 -16.93 3.01
CA TYR A 140 15.81 -16.61 2.09
C TYR A 140 15.29 -17.85 1.36
N VAL A 141 16.20 -18.74 0.92
CA VAL A 141 15.76 -20.00 0.27
C VAL A 141 14.83 -20.78 1.20
N ASN A 142 15.20 -20.92 2.49
CA ASN A 142 14.35 -21.61 3.46
C ASN A 142 13.03 -20.87 3.73
N GLU A 143 13.04 -19.55 3.83
CA GLU A 143 11.86 -18.76 4.11
C GLU A 143 10.87 -18.79 2.92
N PHE A 144 11.36 -18.64 1.69
CA PHE A 144 10.53 -18.77 0.49
C PHE A 144 9.92 -20.18 0.38
N LYS A 145 10.72 -21.22 0.68
CA LYS A 145 10.22 -22.60 0.72
C LYS A 145 9.11 -22.80 1.76
N LEU A 146 9.24 -22.19 2.94
CA LEU A 146 8.21 -22.27 3.98
C LEU A 146 6.90 -21.56 3.57
N VAL A 147 7.01 -20.47 2.82
CA VAL A 147 5.84 -19.66 2.41
C VAL A 147 5.20 -20.20 1.13
N TYR A 148 6.01 -20.54 0.12
CA TYR A 148 5.56 -20.86 -1.24
C TYR A 148 5.80 -22.31 -1.68
N GLY A 149 6.44 -23.14 -0.83
CA GLY A 149 6.80 -24.51 -1.20
C GLY A 149 8.10 -24.61 -1.99
N GLU A 150 8.27 -25.71 -2.73
CA GLU A 150 9.55 -26.07 -3.38
C GLU A 150 9.84 -25.33 -4.70
N ASP A 151 8.94 -24.46 -5.18
CA ASP A 151 9.02 -23.86 -6.53
C ASP A 151 10.13 -22.82 -6.70
N GLY A 152 10.99 -22.64 -5.67
CA GLY A 152 12.10 -21.69 -5.70
C GLY A 152 11.67 -20.23 -5.55
N ILE A 153 12.64 -19.33 -5.77
CA ILE A 153 12.45 -17.88 -5.68
C ILE A 153 12.27 -17.32 -7.09
N ASP A 154 11.30 -16.47 -7.26
CA ASP A 154 11.09 -15.66 -8.45
C ASP A 154 10.63 -14.25 -8.09
N ILE A 155 10.67 -13.34 -9.05
CA ILE A 155 10.31 -11.94 -8.82
C ILE A 155 8.82 -11.77 -8.48
N ASP A 156 7.97 -12.64 -8.99
CA ASP A 156 6.54 -12.61 -8.74
C ASP A 156 6.23 -12.88 -7.26
N LYS A 157 6.90 -13.86 -6.66
CA LYS A 157 6.82 -14.17 -5.23
C LYS A 157 7.46 -13.08 -4.37
N VAL A 158 8.56 -12.49 -4.82
CA VAL A 158 9.22 -11.37 -4.12
C VAL A 158 8.29 -10.17 -4.03
N THR A 159 7.72 -9.76 -5.15
CA THR A 159 6.80 -8.61 -5.18
C THR A 159 5.48 -8.90 -4.47
N GLN A 160 5.00 -10.13 -4.54
CA GLN A 160 3.82 -10.57 -3.81
C GLN A 160 4.04 -10.48 -2.29
N ALA A 161 5.16 -10.97 -1.77
CA ALA A 161 5.46 -10.88 -0.34
C ALA A 161 5.58 -9.43 0.12
N ILE A 162 6.25 -8.55 -0.64
CA ILE A 162 6.33 -7.13 -0.34
C ILE A 162 4.93 -6.51 -0.29
N ALA A 163 4.09 -6.78 -1.27
CA ALA A 163 2.71 -6.30 -1.31
C ALA A 163 1.89 -6.77 -0.10
N GLU A 164 2.07 -8.03 0.31
CA GLU A 164 1.37 -8.58 1.46
C GLU A 164 1.80 -7.89 2.77
N PHE A 165 3.08 -7.56 2.91
CA PHE A 165 3.53 -6.72 4.00
C PHE A 165 2.91 -5.32 3.95
N GLU A 166 2.91 -4.66 2.79
CA GLU A 166 2.37 -3.31 2.64
C GLU A 166 0.87 -3.23 2.96
N LYS A 167 0.10 -4.28 2.73
CA LYS A 167 -1.30 -4.37 3.17
C LYS A 167 -1.44 -4.25 4.69
N THR A 168 -0.43 -4.62 5.46
CA THR A 168 -0.44 -4.46 6.92
C THR A 168 -0.26 -3.01 7.38
N LEU A 169 0.20 -2.13 6.49
CA LEU A 169 0.55 -0.74 6.79
C LEU A 169 -0.69 0.18 6.76
N VAL A 170 -1.73 -0.22 7.45
CA VAL A 170 -2.95 0.58 7.62
C VAL A 170 -2.98 1.28 8.98
N THR A 171 -3.62 2.44 9.05
CA THR A 171 -3.68 3.28 10.25
C THR A 171 -5.12 3.42 10.76
N PRO A 172 -5.76 2.32 11.22
CA PRO A 172 -7.10 2.37 11.79
C PRO A 172 -7.11 3.03 13.17
N ASN A 173 -8.29 3.34 13.67
CA ASN A 173 -8.51 3.91 15.00
C ASN A 173 -7.83 5.28 15.19
N SER A 174 -7.92 6.14 14.19
CA SER A 174 -7.50 7.53 14.33
C SER A 174 -8.44 8.29 15.28
N ARG A 175 -8.04 9.49 15.71
CA ARG A 175 -8.90 10.35 16.56
C ARG A 175 -10.14 10.87 15.84
N PHE A 176 -10.25 10.64 14.52
CA PHE A 176 -11.37 11.03 13.69
C PHE A 176 -12.30 9.86 13.32
N ASP A 177 -11.98 8.64 13.71
CA ASP A 177 -12.75 7.42 13.41
C ASP A 177 -14.00 7.25 14.30
#